data_caa676bbf25a2cd130eef08791e82df7
#
_entry.id   caa676bbf25a2cd130eef08791e82df7
#
_cell.length_a   1.000
_cell.length_b   1.000
_cell.length_c   1.000
_cell.angle_alpha   90.00
_cell.angle_beta   90.00
_cell.angle_gamma   90.00
#
_symmetry.space_group_name_H-M   'P 1'
#
loop_
_entity.id
_entity.type
_entity.pdbx_description
1 polymer ?
#
loop_
_entity_poly.entity_id
_entity_poly.type
_entity_poly.pdbx_seq_one_letter_code
_entity_poly.pdbx_strand_id
1 'polypeptide(L)'
;MTEKLYETDGSRLVFSATVLSCERAGDGYAVKLDRTAFFPGGGGQECDVGSLGGIPVSGASTSGDEVIHQAAAPLPVGSVVEGRVDASVRVPRMQCHTAEHIVSGLIHAEYGYDNVGFHLGDAEVTMDFNGELTAEQLDEIEDLANRVVYADVPVTVSFPSPEELPRLSYRSKLDLTENVRLVTVEGVDVCACCAPHVAKTGEIGLVRLLGFIRYKGGVRIRLVAGERALADYRARCRAAESVSKLLSVPQERIADGVEKALAASDALAASNAALRRRLAELVAGDPTPTEGNRVFFLSGAESDPDIARRVANLATPTTGGIVAVCYGESENGFRYLLASEKTDLRAALPEINRALSGRGGGKSGMAEGTFSASRETIERFFLGK
;
A
#
# COMPACT_ATOMS: atom_id res chain seq x y z
N MET A 1 -26.18 -35.89 -0.11
CA MET A 1 -25.09 -35.40 -1.03
C MET A 1 -25.67 -34.29 -1.88
N THR A 2 -24.99 -33.17 -2.00
CA THR A 2 -25.36 -32.06 -2.89
C THR A 2 -24.67 -32.23 -4.25
N GLU A 3 -25.39 -32.19 -5.38
CA GLU A 3 -24.78 -32.14 -6.72
C GLU A 3 -24.07 -30.78 -6.92
N LYS A 4 -22.78 -30.81 -7.16
CA LYS A 4 -21.92 -29.63 -7.26
C LYS A 4 -21.76 -29.18 -8.71
N LEU A 5 -22.69 -28.37 -9.21
CA LEU A 5 -22.74 -27.93 -10.61
C LEU A 5 -21.50 -27.11 -11.01
N TYR A 6 -20.90 -26.37 -10.08
CA TYR A 6 -19.68 -25.59 -10.31
C TYR A 6 -18.43 -26.45 -10.60
N GLU A 7 -18.44 -27.73 -10.27
CA GLU A 7 -17.32 -28.63 -10.53
C GLU A 7 -17.20 -28.98 -12.02
N THR A 8 -18.33 -29.02 -12.76
CA THR A 8 -18.37 -29.34 -14.20
C THR A 8 -18.49 -28.10 -15.07
N ASP A 9 -19.15 -27.05 -14.61
CA ASP A 9 -19.43 -25.83 -15.36
C ASP A 9 -19.29 -24.60 -14.44
N GLY A 10 -18.10 -24.00 -14.42
CA GLY A 10 -17.79 -22.80 -13.62
C GLY A 10 -18.60 -21.57 -14.04
N SER A 11 -19.04 -21.51 -15.32
CA SER A 11 -19.79 -20.40 -15.89
C SER A 11 -21.27 -20.40 -15.52
N ARG A 12 -21.77 -21.48 -14.91
CA ARG A 12 -23.16 -21.60 -14.48
C ARG A 12 -23.48 -20.72 -13.29
N LEU A 13 -24.11 -19.59 -13.55
CA LEU A 13 -24.47 -18.59 -12.54
C LEU A 13 -25.94 -18.71 -12.08
N VAL A 14 -26.81 -19.35 -12.89
CA VAL A 14 -28.24 -19.54 -12.59
C VAL A 14 -28.60 -21.00 -12.64
N PHE A 15 -29.33 -21.47 -11.63
CA PHE A 15 -29.77 -22.86 -11.54
C PHE A 15 -31.07 -22.97 -10.76
N SER A 16 -31.77 -24.08 -10.89
CA SER A 16 -32.92 -24.45 -10.04
C SER A 16 -32.54 -25.57 -9.12
N ALA A 17 -32.96 -25.51 -7.88
CA ALA A 17 -32.69 -26.54 -6.86
C ALA A 17 -33.87 -26.71 -5.90
N THR A 18 -33.97 -27.90 -5.29
CA THR A 18 -34.95 -28.19 -4.24
C THR A 18 -34.32 -27.94 -2.86
N VAL A 19 -35.03 -27.24 -1.98
CA VAL A 19 -34.62 -27.03 -0.59
C VAL A 19 -34.81 -28.33 0.19
N LEU A 20 -33.71 -28.92 0.63
CA LEU A 20 -33.70 -30.18 1.42
C LEU A 20 -33.84 -29.92 2.92
N SER A 21 -33.20 -28.86 3.43
CA SER A 21 -33.38 -28.41 4.82
C SER A 21 -33.14 -26.90 4.92
N CYS A 22 -33.75 -26.30 5.94
CA CYS A 22 -33.59 -24.89 6.27
C CYS A 22 -33.67 -24.75 7.80
N GLU A 23 -32.55 -24.49 8.43
CA GLU A 23 -32.43 -24.39 9.87
C GLU A 23 -31.91 -23.04 10.30
N ARG A 24 -32.36 -22.52 11.45
CA ARG A 24 -31.83 -21.25 11.96
C ARG A 24 -30.37 -21.39 12.37
N ALA A 25 -29.51 -20.50 11.92
CA ALA A 25 -28.08 -20.48 12.22
C ALA A 25 -27.61 -19.03 12.45
N GLY A 26 -27.34 -18.67 13.71
CA GLY A 26 -26.99 -17.31 14.09
C GLY A 26 -28.11 -16.30 13.72
N ASP A 27 -27.74 -15.25 13.01
CA ASP A 27 -28.68 -14.21 12.56
C ASP A 27 -29.40 -14.57 11.24
N GLY A 28 -29.07 -15.71 10.64
CA GLY A 28 -29.64 -16.19 9.37
C GLY A 28 -30.10 -17.62 9.41
N TYR A 29 -30.03 -18.29 8.25
CA TYR A 29 -30.49 -19.66 8.03
C TYR A 29 -29.45 -20.46 7.26
N ALA A 30 -29.18 -21.69 7.73
CA ALA A 30 -28.38 -22.68 7.01
C ALA A 30 -29.31 -23.48 6.08
N VAL A 31 -29.11 -23.34 4.78
CA VAL A 31 -29.95 -23.95 3.75
C VAL A 31 -29.15 -25.02 2.99
N LYS A 32 -29.70 -26.24 2.91
CA LYS A 32 -29.19 -27.35 2.07
C LYS A 32 -30.05 -27.54 0.85
N LEU A 33 -29.40 -27.74 -0.28
CA LEU A 33 -30.04 -27.97 -1.58
C LEU A 33 -29.67 -29.34 -2.14
N ASP A 34 -30.51 -29.87 -3.05
CA ASP A 34 -30.18 -31.09 -3.82
C ASP A 34 -29.01 -30.87 -4.77
N ARG A 35 -28.88 -29.64 -5.31
CA ARG A 35 -27.80 -29.22 -6.21
C ARG A 35 -27.45 -27.74 -6.01
N THR A 36 -26.22 -27.35 -6.38
CA THR A 36 -25.81 -25.94 -6.29
C THR A 36 -24.71 -25.57 -7.28
N ALA A 37 -24.79 -24.32 -7.78
CA ALA A 37 -23.69 -23.69 -8.49
C ALA A 37 -22.82 -22.80 -7.59
N PHE A 38 -23.16 -22.60 -6.31
CA PHE A 38 -22.35 -21.85 -5.37
C PHE A 38 -21.10 -22.65 -4.98
N PHE A 39 -19.93 -22.08 -5.23
CA PHE A 39 -18.66 -22.61 -4.74
C PHE A 39 -18.53 -22.33 -3.24
N PRO A 40 -18.30 -23.33 -2.39
CA PRO A 40 -18.28 -23.16 -0.93
C PRO A 40 -16.96 -22.63 -0.38
N GLY A 41 -16.01 -22.24 -1.27
CA GLY A 41 -14.65 -21.88 -0.89
C GLY A 41 -13.71 -23.07 -0.81
N GLY A 42 -12.43 -22.82 -0.86
CA GLY A 42 -11.36 -23.83 -0.80
C GLY A 42 -10.22 -23.52 -1.76
N GLY A 43 -9.06 -24.20 -1.57
CA GLY A 43 -7.91 -24.04 -2.44
C GLY A 43 -7.37 -22.61 -2.54
N GLY A 44 -7.56 -21.77 -1.51
CA GLY A 44 -7.11 -20.37 -1.51
C GLY A 44 -8.09 -19.37 -2.11
N GLN A 45 -9.29 -19.82 -2.53
CA GLN A 45 -10.38 -18.98 -3.02
C GLN A 45 -11.55 -18.96 -2.02
N GLU A 46 -12.12 -17.80 -1.77
CA GLU A 46 -13.32 -17.66 -0.94
C GLU A 46 -14.58 -18.19 -1.60
N CYS A 47 -15.63 -18.42 -0.78
CA CYS A 47 -16.93 -18.87 -1.25
C CYS A 47 -17.67 -17.81 -2.04
N ASP A 48 -18.63 -18.26 -2.86
CA ASP A 48 -19.53 -17.37 -3.58
C ASP A 48 -20.60 -16.76 -2.68
N VAL A 49 -21.15 -15.67 -3.18
CA VAL A 49 -22.33 -14.99 -2.66
C VAL A 49 -23.40 -14.88 -3.76
N GLY A 50 -24.63 -14.53 -3.39
CA GLY A 50 -25.70 -14.38 -4.37
C GLY A 50 -27.09 -14.43 -3.75
N SER A 51 -28.05 -15.19 -4.35
CA SER A 51 -29.41 -15.32 -3.83
C SER A 51 -30.03 -16.70 -4.11
N LEU A 52 -30.98 -17.09 -3.26
CA LEU A 52 -31.84 -18.27 -3.43
C LEU A 52 -33.29 -17.82 -3.33
N GLY A 53 -34.08 -17.98 -4.41
CA GLY A 53 -35.48 -17.51 -4.46
C GLY A 53 -35.60 -16.00 -4.17
N GLY A 54 -34.60 -15.20 -4.53
CA GLY A 54 -34.55 -13.77 -4.23
C GLY A 54 -34.03 -13.43 -2.81
N ILE A 55 -33.82 -14.41 -1.94
CA ILE A 55 -33.26 -14.21 -0.59
C ILE A 55 -31.74 -14.15 -0.69
N PRO A 56 -31.08 -13.11 -0.13
CA PRO A 56 -29.62 -12.97 -0.16
C PRO A 56 -28.92 -14.16 0.53
N VAL A 57 -27.83 -14.64 -0.11
CA VAL A 57 -26.90 -15.64 0.40
C VAL A 57 -25.56 -14.97 0.58
N SER A 58 -25.09 -14.85 1.82
CA SER A 58 -23.82 -14.19 2.18
C SER A 58 -22.61 -15.10 2.06
N GLY A 59 -22.82 -16.40 1.83
CA GLY A 59 -21.73 -17.37 1.66
C GLY A 59 -22.22 -18.79 1.62
N ALA A 60 -21.28 -19.69 1.33
CA ALA A 60 -21.50 -21.13 1.37
C ALA A 60 -20.30 -21.83 2.02
N SER A 61 -20.52 -23.00 2.61
CA SER A 61 -19.48 -23.82 3.23
C SER A 61 -19.74 -25.30 3.00
N THR A 62 -18.71 -26.12 3.11
CA THR A 62 -18.81 -27.58 2.97
C THR A 62 -18.99 -28.27 4.32
N SER A 63 -19.88 -29.22 4.40
CA SER A 63 -20.04 -30.13 5.55
C SER A 63 -20.16 -31.58 5.03
N GLY A 64 -19.07 -32.34 5.05
CA GLY A 64 -18.97 -33.60 4.36
C GLY A 64 -19.24 -33.43 2.85
N ASP A 65 -20.19 -34.19 2.30
CA ASP A 65 -20.58 -34.12 0.90
C ASP A 65 -21.67 -33.06 0.59
N GLU A 66 -22.05 -32.27 1.59
CA GLU A 66 -23.11 -31.27 1.45
C GLU A 66 -22.54 -29.86 1.39
N VAL A 67 -23.23 -28.99 0.64
CA VAL A 67 -22.97 -27.56 0.61
C VAL A 67 -24.06 -26.84 1.39
N ILE A 68 -23.67 -26.04 2.38
CA ILE A 68 -24.55 -25.27 3.25
C ILE A 68 -24.48 -23.81 2.85
N HIS A 69 -25.64 -23.22 2.51
CA HIS A 69 -25.76 -21.81 2.11
C HIS A 69 -26.24 -20.96 3.30
N GLN A 70 -25.62 -19.81 3.54
CA GLN A 70 -25.99 -18.87 4.58
C GLN A 70 -27.00 -17.87 4.01
N ALA A 71 -28.29 -18.12 4.21
CA ALA A 71 -29.39 -17.31 3.72
C ALA A 71 -29.86 -16.29 4.77
N ALA A 72 -30.24 -15.08 4.34
CA ALA A 72 -30.70 -14.01 5.24
C ALA A 72 -32.12 -14.26 5.79
N ALA A 73 -32.93 -15.11 5.13
CA ALA A 73 -34.30 -15.43 5.55
C ALA A 73 -34.61 -16.92 5.25
N PRO A 74 -35.66 -17.50 5.89
CA PRO A 74 -35.98 -18.92 5.71
C PRO A 74 -36.56 -19.20 4.32
N LEU A 75 -36.30 -20.42 3.83
CA LEU A 75 -36.85 -20.98 2.61
C LEU A 75 -37.71 -22.22 2.96
N PRO A 76 -38.88 -22.39 2.33
CA PRO A 76 -39.71 -23.55 2.59
C PRO A 76 -39.04 -24.85 2.15
N VAL A 77 -38.92 -25.82 3.05
CA VAL A 77 -38.40 -27.17 2.75
C VAL A 77 -39.32 -27.85 1.73
N GLY A 78 -38.74 -28.51 0.73
CA GLY A 78 -39.42 -29.13 -0.39
C GLY A 78 -39.77 -28.19 -1.53
N SER A 79 -39.60 -26.86 -1.39
CA SER A 79 -39.83 -25.94 -2.49
C SER A 79 -38.67 -25.96 -3.49
N VAL A 80 -39.00 -25.68 -4.76
CA VAL A 80 -38.01 -25.43 -5.82
C VAL A 80 -37.72 -23.94 -5.86
N VAL A 81 -36.42 -23.59 -5.77
CA VAL A 81 -35.95 -22.21 -5.78
C VAL A 81 -34.98 -22.01 -6.92
N GLU A 82 -34.98 -20.79 -7.48
CA GLU A 82 -33.93 -20.36 -8.38
C GLU A 82 -32.74 -19.87 -7.57
N GLY A 83 -31.54 -20.43 -7.81
CA GLY A 83 -30.28 -19.92 -7.30
C GLY A 83 -29.59 -19.02 -8.31
N ARG A 84 -29.05 -17.89 -7.84
CA ARG A 84 -28.27 -16.94 -8.63
C ARG A 84 -26.96 -16.63 -7.91
N VAL A 85 -25.84 -17.05 -8.49
CA VAL A 85 -24.50 -16.67 -8.03
C VAL A 85 -24.21 -15.26 -8.52
N ASP A 86 -23.61 -14.44 -7.68
CA ASP A 86 -23.22 -13.07 -8.04
C ASP A 86 -22.07 -13.10 -9.06
N ALA A 87 -22.39 -12.72 -10.31
CA ALA A 87 -21.42 -12.67 -11.39
C ALA A 87 -20.27 -11.69 -11.13
N SER A 88 -20.53 -10.58 -10.44
CA SER A 88 -19.52 -9.56 -10.14
C SER A 88 -18.44 -10.05 -9.16
N VAL A 89 -18.72 -11.13 -8.44
CA VAL A 89 -17.78 -11.80 -7.54
C VAL A 89 -17.15 -13.03 -8.21
N ARG A 90 -17.99 -13.89 -8.82
CA ARG A 90 -17.55 -15.15 -9.41
C ARG A 90 -16.64 -14.97 -10.62
N VAL A 91 -17.03 -14.10 -11.57
CA VAL A 91 -16.29 -13.96 -12.84
C VAL A 91 -14.86 -13.44 -12.61
N PRO A 92 -14.62 -12.34 -11.85
CA PRO A 92 -13.26 -11.90 -11.58
C PRO A 92 -12.42 -12.94 -10.82
N ARG A 93 -13.04 -13.75 -9.94
CA ARG A 93 -12.35 -14.84 -9.24
C ARG A 93 -11.92 -15.94 -10.22
N MET A 94 -12.80 -16.37 -11.13
CA MET A 94 -12.45 -17.35 -12.18
C MET A 94 -11.32 -16.83 -13.09
N GLN A 95 -11.39 -15.58 -13.53
CA GLN A 95 -10.35 -14.93 -14.35
C GLN A 95 -9.00 -14.97 -13.64
N CYS A 96 -8.95 -14.53 -12.38
CA CYS A 96 -7.72 -14.49 -11.58
C CYS A 96 -7.20 -15.91 -11.26
N HIS A 97 -8.08 -16.86 -10.96
CA HIS A 97 -7.66 -18.23 -10.63
C HIS A 97 -7.11 -18.96 -11.86
N THR A 98 -7.78 -18.80 -13.02
CA THR A 98 -7.27 -19.39 -14.27
C THR A 98 -5.96 -18.74 -14.70
N ALA A 99 -5.81 -17.42 -14.50
CA ALA A 99 -4.53 -16.72 -14.75
C ALA A 99 -3.41 -17.24 -13.84
N GLU A 100 -3.73 -17.58 -12.58
CA GLU A 100 -2.77 -18.23 -11.67
C GLU A 100 -2.29 -19.58 -12.23
N HIS A 101 -3.21 -20.43 -12.70
CA HIS A 101 -2.85 -21.70 -13.31
C HIS A 101 -1.92 -21.53 -14.51
N ILE A 102 -2.21 -20.57 -15.40
CA ILE A 102 -1.35 -20.27 -16.56
C ILE A 102 0.04 -19.86 -16.09
N VAL A 103 0.13 -18.87 -15.19
CA VAL A 103 1.44 -18.37 -14.70
C VAL A 103 2.21 -19.45 -13.97
N SER A 104 1.55 -20.22 -13.11
CA SER A 104 2.19 -21.31 -12.39
C SER A 104 2.67 -22.44 -13.29
N GLY A 105 1.87 -22.80 -14.32
CA GLY A 105 2.26 -23.79 -15.33
C GLY A 105 3.49 -23.34 -16.12
N LEU A 106 3.52 -22.07 -16.57
CA LEU A 106 4.64 -21.49 -17.31
C LEU A 106 5.91 -21.42 -16.45
N ILE A 107 5.83 -20.96 -15.20
CA ILE A 107 6.98 -20.90 -14.30
C ILE A 107 7.52 -22.30 -14.02
N HIS A 108 6.64 -23.29 -13.84
CA HIS A 108 7.06 -24.68 -13.66
C HIS A 108 7.75 -25.23 -14.91
N ALA A 109 7.20 -24.98 -16.09
CA ALA A 109 7.76 -25.46 -17.35
C ALA A 109 9.12 -24.81 -17.69
N GLU A 110 9.27 -23.50 -17.50
CA GLU A 110 10.48 -22.74 -17.89
C GLU A 110 11.61 -22.85 -16.87
N TYR A 111 11.27 -22.89 -15.56
CA TYR A 111 12.26 -22.80 -14.47
C TYR A 111 12.27 -23.99 -13.53
N GLY A 112 11.29 -24.91 -13.62
CA GLY A 112 11.15 -26.03 -12.71
C GLY A 112 10.71 -25.65 -11.30
N TYR A 113 10.17 -24.45 -11.09
CA TYR A 113 9.73 -23.98 -9.77
C TYR A 113 8.27 -24.34 -9.54
N ASP A 114 7.97 -24.72 -8.29
CA ASP A 114 6.63 -25.11 -7.86
C ASP A 114 5.93 -23.94 -7.13
N ASN A 115 4.64 -23.79 -7.41
CA ASN A 115 3.77 -22.94 -6.61
C ASN A 115 3.48 -23.64 -5.26
N VAL A 116 4.08 -23.13 -4.19
CA VAL A 116 3.96 -23.66 -2.80
C VAL A 116 2.96 -22.88 -1.94
N GLY A 117 2.40 -21.79 -2.46
CA GLY A 117 1.40 -20.98 -1.77
C GLY A 117 0.54 -20.19 -2.74
N PHE A 118 -0.78 -20.11 -2.47
CA PHE A 118 -1.75 -19.38 -3.26
C PHE A 118 -2.81 -18.76 -2.37
N HIS A 119 -3.12 -17.50 -2.64
CA HIS A 119 -4.24 -16.82 -2.00
C HIS A 119 -4.87 -15.84 -2.99
N LEU A 120 -6.17 -16.02 -3.23
CA LEU A 120 -6.98 -15.13 -4.06
C LEU A 120 -7.69 -14.14 -3.13
N GLY A 121 -7.02 -13.03 -2.82
CA GLY A 121 -7.59 -11.94 -2.05
C GLY A 121 -8.55 -11.06 -2.87
N ASP A 122 -9.21 -10.12 -2.20
CA ASP A 122 -10.17 -9.20 -2.87
C ASP A 122 -9.49 -8.26 -3.86
N ALA A 123 -8.31 -7.74 -3.54
CA ALA A 123 -7.59 -6.77 -4.37
C ALA A 123 -6.67 -7.45 -5.39
N GLU A 124 -5.94 -8.47 -4.98
CA GLU A 124 -4.91 -9.13 -5.78
C GLU A 124 -4.77 -10.61 -5.42
N VAL A 125 -4.13 -11.35 -6.30
CA VAL A 125 -3.70 -12.73 -6.07
C VAL A 125 -2.25 -12.74 -5.63
N THR A 126 -1.92 -13.57 -4.64
CA THR A 126 -0.53 -13.85 -4.27
C THR A 126 -0.18 -15.31 -4.53
N MET A 127 0.99 -15.53 -5.13
CA MET A 127 1.55 -16.85 -5.45
C MET A 127 2.96 -16.94 -4.89
N ASP A 128 3.25 -18.02 -4.17
CA ASP A 128 4.57 -18.27 -3.59
C ASP A 128 5.26 -19.39 -4.37
N PHE A 129 6.46 -19.13 -4.87
CA PHE A 129 7.28 -20.12 -5.58
C PHE A 129 8.53 -20.47 -4.78
N ASN A 130 9.00 -21.72 -4.92
CA ASN A 130 10.19 -22.26 -4.24
C ASN A 130 11.52 -21.90 -4.93
N GLY A 131 11.51 -21.01 -5.91
CA GLY A 131 12.70 -20.51 -6.61
C GLY A 131 12.72 -19.00 -6.76
N GLU A 132 13.92 -18.44 -7.04
CA GLU A 132 14.09 -17.00 -7.25
C GLU A 132 13.91 -16.65 -8.74
N LEU A 133 13.21 -15.54 -8.98
CA LEU A 133 12.99 -14.97 -10.32
C LEU A 133 13.53 -13.54 -10.37
N THR A 134 14.01 -13.11 -11.54
CA THR A 134 14.36 -11.72 -11.81
C THR A 134 13.15 -10.94 -12.34
N ALA A 135 13.27 -9.62 -12.43
CA ALA A 135 12.23 -8.78 -13.01
C ALA A 135 12.01 -9.09 -14.48
N GLU A 136 13.09 -9.31 -15.23
CA GLU A 136 13.07 -9.64 -16.66
C GLU A 136 12.37 -10.98 -16.90
N GLN A 137 12.67 -12.00 -16.08
CA GLN A 137 11.99 -13.30 -16.14
C GLN A 137 10.48 -13.17 -15.84
N LEU A 138 10.12 -12.27 -14.92
CA LEU A 138 8.73 -12.02 -14.59
C LEU A 138 7.98 -11.35 -15.76
N ASP A 139 8.63 -10.39 -16.44
CA ASP A 139 8.09 -9.75 -17.64
C ASP A 139 7.91 -10.77 -18.78
N GLU A 140 8.87 -11.70 -18.98
CA GLU A 140 8.76 -12.79 -19.97
C GLU A 140 7.58 -13.71 -19.66
N ILE A 141 7.39 -14.10 -18.40
CA ILE A 141 6.24 -14.94 -17.97
C ILE A 141 4.92 -14.18 -18.18
N GLU A 142 4.84 -12.89 -17.90
CA GLU A 142 3.65 -12.08 -18.15
C GLU A 142 3.30 -12.06 -19.64
N ASP A 143 4.30 -11.86 -20.51
CA ASP A 143 4.13 -11.89 -21.96
C ASP A 143 3.64 -13.24 -22.46
N LEU A 144 4.24 -14.34 -21.97
CA LEU A 144 3.81 -15.70 -22.30
C LEU A 144 2.39 -15.97 -21.83
N ALA A 145 2.03 -15.57 -20.60
CA ALA A 145 0.69 -15.72 -20.06
C ALA A 145 -0.36 -14.99 -20.93
N ASN A 146 -0.06 -13.77 -21.34
CA ASN A 146 -0.96 -13.01 -22.22
C ASN A 146 -1.05 -13.63 -23.64
N ARG A 147 0.00 -14.25 -24.18
CA ARG A 147 -0.08 -15.02 -25.42
C ARG A 147 -1.04 -16.21 -25.30
N VAL A 148 -1.04 -16.91 -24.16
CA VAL A 148 -2.00 -17.98 -23.87
C VAL A 148 -3.44 -17.43 -23.80
N VAL A 149 -3.64 -16.27 -23.18
CA VAL A 149 -4.96 -15.58 -23.17
C VAL A 149 -5.42 -15.26 -24.58
N TYR A 150 -4.57 -14.69 -25.42
CA TYR A 150 -4.90 -14.34 -26.82
C TYR A 150 -5.12 -15.54 -27.72
N ALA A 151 -4.53 -16.69 -27.40
CA ALA A 151 -4.72 -17.93 -28.13
C ALA A 151 -6.10 -18.56 -27.89
N ASP A 152 -6.86 -18.10 -26.88
CA ASP A 152 -8.21 -18.55 -26.52
C ASP A 152 -8.34 -20.08 -26.42
N VAL A 153 -7.37 -20.73 -25.78
CA VAL A 153 -7.34 -22.19 -25.64
C VAL A 153 -8.38 -22.68 -24.63
N PRO A 154 -8.91 -23.91 -24.80
CA PRO A 154 -9.87 -24.50 -23.88
C PRO A 154 -9.30 -24.70 -22.47
N VAL A 155 -10.18 -24.47 -21.46
CA VAL A 155 -9.95 -24.86 -20.07
C VAL A 155 -10.94 -25.95 -19.72
N THR A 156 -10.46 -27.17 -19.55
CA THR A 156 -11.30 -28.36 -19.37
C THR A 156 -11.15 -28.96 -17.99
N VAL A 157 -12.17 -29.70 -17.57
CA VAL A 157 -12.22 -30.40 -16.30
C VAL A 157 -12.35 -31.88 -16.52
N SER A 158 -11.59 -32.68 -15.78
CA SER A 158 -11.70 -34.12 -15.78
C SER A 158 -11.65 -34.72 -14.37
N PHE A 159 -12.22 -35.89 -14.24
CA PHE A 159 -12.25 -36.67 -13.00
C PHE A 159 -11.66 -38.06 -13.28
N PRO A 160 -10.31 -38.18 -13.33
CA PRO A 160 -9.67 -39.46 -13.62
C PRO A 160 -9.98 -40.52 -12.56
N SER A 161 -10.07 -41.76 -12.99
CA SER A 161 -10.22 -42.90 -12.07
C SER A 161 -8.93 -43.13 -11.26
N PRO A 162 -8.99 -43.83 -10.10
CA PRO A 162 -7.79 -44.17 -9.32
C PRO A 162 -6.73 -44.94 -10.11
N GLU A 163 -7.12 -45.68 -11.16
CA GLU A 163 -6.21 -46.45 -12.03
C GLU A 163 -5.53 -45.53 -13.10
N GLU A 164 -6.19 -44.46 -13.51
CA GLU A 164 -5.67 -43.51 -14.49
C GLU A 164 -4.75 -42.49 -13.83
N LEU A 165 -5.08 -42.05 -12.62
CA LEU A 165 -4.39 -40.94 -11.91
C LEU A 165 -2.86 -41.11 -11.83
N PRO A 166 -2.27 -42.29 -11.51
CA PRO A 166 -0.82 -42.48 -11.46
C PRO A 166 -0.10 -42.33 -12.81
N ARG A 167 -0.85 -42.35 -13.92
CA ARG A 167 -0.30 -42.26 -15.30
C ARG A 167 -0.32 -40.84 -15.83
N LEU A 168 -0.98 -39.91 -15.12
CA LEU A 168 -1.11 -38.53 -15.51
C LEU A 168 -0.03 -37.68 -14.86
N SER A 169 0.55 -36.77 -15.63
CA SER A 169 1.43 -35.73 -15.10
C SER A 169 0.59 -34.49 -14.81
N TYR A 170 0.52 -34.12 -13.54
CA TYR A 170 -0.23 -32.92 -13.10
C TYR A 170 0.43 -32.30 -11.87
N ARG A 171 0.24 -31.00 -11.70
CA ARG A 171 0.67 -30.30 -10.49
C ARG A 171 -0.37 -30.49 -9.37
N SER A 172 0.10 -30.71 -8.16
CA SER A 172 -0.76 -30.76 -6.97
C SER A 172 0.02 -30.25 -5.75
N LYS A 173 -0.66 -29.55 -4.85
CA LYS A 173 -0.13 -29.14 -3.55
C LYS A 173 -0.37 -30.22 -2.46
N LEU A 174 -1.19 -31.21 -2.75
CA LEU A 174 -1.60 -32.28 -1.84
C LEU A 174 -1.39 -33.62 -2.50
N ASP A 175 -1.02 -34.63 -1.70
CA ASP A 175 -0.97 -36.01 -2.14
C ASP A 175 -2.39 -36.58 -2.17
N LEU A 176 -3.09 -36.38 -3.28
CA LEU A 176 -4.48 -36.85 -3.48
C LEU A 176 -4.47 -38.19 -4.20
N THR A 177 -5.22 -39.15 -3.67
CA THR A 177 -5.32 -40.50 -4.23
C THR A 177 -6.70 -40.85 -4.76
N GLU A 178 -7.74 -40.10 -4.36
CA GLU A 178 -9.14 -40.35 -4.73
C GLU A 178 -9.88 -39.04 -4.96
N ASN A 179 -10.91 -39.08 -5.80
CA ASN A 179 -11.81 -37.97 -6.11
C ASN A 179 -11.08 -36.71 -6.58
N VAL A 180 -10.00 -36.90 -7.36
CA VAL A 180 -9.19 -35.79 -7.88
C VAL A 180 -9.88 -35.16 -9.06
N ARG A 181 -10.16 -33.85 -8.94
CA ARG A 181 -10.60 -33.02 -10.06
C ARG A 181 -9.38 -32.34 -10.68
N LEU A 182 -9.13 -32.60 -11.96
CA LEU A 182 -8.06 -31.97 -12.73
C LEU A 182 -8.64 -30.85 -13.60
N VAL A 183 -7.98 -29.70 -13.55
CA VAL A 183 -8.21 -28.57 -14.46
C VAL A 183 -7.06 -28.54 -15.43
N THR A 184 -7.34 -28.56 -16.70
CA THR A 184 -6.36 -28.53 -17.79
C THR A 184 -6.52 -27.24 -18.59
N VAL A 185 -5.46 -26.41 -18.63
CA VAL A 185 -5.29 -25.34 -19.61
C VAL A 185 -4.50 -25.94 -20.77
N GLU A 186 -5.11 -26.12 -21.92
CA GLU A 186 -4.54 -26.90 -23.02
C GLU A 186 -3.14 -26.40 -23.42
N GLY A 187 -2.16 -27.32 -23.40
CA GLY A 187 -0.76 -27.05 -23.75
C GLY A 187 0.02 -26.22 -22.73
N VAL A 188 -0.56 -25.89 -21.58
CA VAL A 188 0.07 -24.98 -20.58
C VAL A 188 0.16 -25.60 -19.20
N ASP A 189 -0.94 -26.11 -18.67
CA ASP A 189 -1.00 -26.61 -17.29
C ASP A 189 -2.04 -27.71 -17.09
N VAL A 190 -1.71 -28.66 -16.22
CA VAL A 190 -2.64 -29.64 -15.67
C VAL A 190 -2.49 -29.62 -14.16
N CYS A 191 -3.53 -29.27 -13.42
CA CYS A 191 -3.43 -29.08 -11.97
C CYS A 191 -4.66 -29.64 -11.23
N ALA A 192 -4.43 -30.25 -10.08
CA ALA A 192 -5.50 -30.63 -9.17
C ALA A 192 -6.11 -29.39 -8.51
N CYS A 193 -7.37 -29.08 -8.84
CA CYS A 193 -8.04 -27.88 -8.36
C CYS A 193 -9.55 -28.09 -8.21
N CYS A 194 -10.13 -27.58 -7.09
CA CYS A 194 -11.56 -27.68 -6.79
C CYS A 194 -12.38 -26.47 -7.20
N ALA A 195 -11.72 -25.34 -7.50
CA ALA A 195 -12.40 -24.08 -7.77
C ALA A 195 -12.97 -23.99 -9.21
N PRO A 196 -13.97 -23.12 -9.44
CA PRO A 196 -14.46 -22.83 -10.78
C PRO A 196 -13.43 -22.00 -11.59
N HIS A 197 -13.35 -22.30 -12.89
CA HIS A 197 -12.49 -21.65 -13.87
C HIS A 197 -13.29 -21.12 -15.05
N VAL A 198 -12.70 -20.22 -15.86
CA VAL A 198 -13.25 -19.83 -17.15
C VAL A 198 -13.26 -21.01 -18.13
N ALA A 199 -14.12 -21.03 -19.12
CA ALA A 199 -14.18 -22.11 -20.11
C ALA A 199 -13.08 -22.03 -21.17
N LYS A 200 -12.59 -20.82 -21.42
CA LYS A 200 -11.50 -20.52 -22.35
C LYS A 200 -10.61 -19.43 -21.83
N THR A 201 -9.33 -19.47 -22.17
CA THR A 201 -8.36 -18.48 -21.68
C THR A 201 -8.64 -17.06 -22.16
N GLY A 202 -9.27 -16.87 -23.32
CA GLY A 202 -9.69 -15.56 -23.81
C GLY A 202 -10.67 -14.81 -22.90
N GLU A 203 -11.48 -15.54 -22.09
CA GLU A 203 -12.38 -14.94 -21.11
C GLU A 203 -11.65 -14.23 -19.97
N ILE A 204 -10.35 -14.47 -19.80
CA ILE A 204 -9.50 -13.76 -18.82
C ILE A 204 -9.30 -12.30 -19.25
N GLY A 205 -9.08 -12.05 -20.54
CA GLY A 205 -8.86 -10.74 -21.12
C GLY A 205 -7.43 -10.23 -20.97
N LEU A 206 -6.92 -10.01 -19.77
CA LEU A 206 -5.56 -9.51 -19.51
C LEU A 206 -5.01 -10.11 -18.21
N VAL A 207 -3.73 -10.49 -18.22
CA VAL A 207 -2.96 -10.86 -17.03
C VAL A 207 -1.89 -9.81 -16.75
N ARG A 208 -1.79 -9.35 -15.51
CA ARG A 208 -0.74 -8.43 -15.04
C ARG A 208 -0.06 -8.96 -13.80
N LEU A 209 1.28 -9.04 -13.84
CA LEU A 209 2.12 -9.31 -12.69
C LEU A 209 2.53 -7.96 -12.07
N LEU A 210 2.05 -7.67 -10.86
CA LEU A 210 2.25 -6.37 -10.20
C LEU A 210 3.63 -6.23 -9.59
N GLY A 211 4.45 -7.29 -9.65
CA GLY A 211 5.78 -7.39 -9.09
C GLY A 211 5.91 -8.54 -8.10
N PHE A 212 7.08 -8.66 -7.49
CA PHE A 212 7.41 -9.73 -6.56
C PHE A 212 8.25 -9.23 -5.38
N ILE A 213 8.30 -10.04 -4.33
CA ILE A 213 9.21 -9.89 -3.19
C ILE A 213 9.90 -11.23 -2.91
N ARG A 214 11.10 -11.21 -2.34
CA ARG A 214 11.73 -12.42 -1.81
C ARG A 214 10.93 -12.95 -0.63
N TYR A 215 10.61 -14.22 -0.63
CA TYR A 215 9.78 -14.84 0.39
C TYR A 215 10.13 -16.31 0.62
N LYS A 216 10.47 -16.68 1.85
CA LYS A 216 10.72 -18.06 2.30
C LYS A 216 11.65 -18.88 1.40
N GLY A 217 12.75 -18.30 0.93
CA GLY A 217 13.73 -18.97 0.07
C GLY A 217 13.37 -19.01 -1.42
N GLY A 218 12.33 -18.30 -1.81
CA GLY A 218 11.89 -18.11 -3.20
C GLY A 218 11.27 -16.73 -3.38
N VAL A 219 10.21 -16.64 -4.18
CA VAL A 219 9.51 -15.38 -4.46
C VAL A 219 8.02 -15.47 -4.18
N ARG A 220 7.45 -14.36 -3.72
CA ARG A 220 6.01 -14.11 -3.72
C ARG A 220 5.69 -13.14 -4.84
N ILE A 221 4.90 -13.58 -5.80
CA ILE A 221 4.42 -12.80 -6.95
C ILE A 221 3.01 -12.29 -6.65
N ARG A 222 2.71 -11.06 -7.06
CA ARG A 222 1.37 -10.47 -7.01
C ARG A 222 0.82 -10.38 -8.43
N LEU A 223 -0.44 -10.82 -8.61
CA LEU A 223 -1.11 -10.90 -9.90
C LEU A 223 -2.52 -10.29 -9.81
N VAL A 224 -2.94 -9.66 -10.89
CA VAL A 224 -4.34 -9.33 -11.19
C VAL A 224 -4.66 -9.77 -12.61
N ALA A 225 -5.94 -10.13 -12.86
CA ALA A 225 -6.37 -10.52 -14.19
C ALA A 225 -7.79 -9.98 -14.48
N GLY A 226 -8.16 -9.95 -15.73
CA GLY A 226 -9.48 -9.59 -16.19
C GLY A 226 -9.92 -8.21 -15.77
N GLU A 227 -11.10 -8.12 -15.17
CA GLU A 227 -11.68 -6.86 -14.72
C GLU A 227 -10.80 -6.15 -13.69
N ARG A 228 -10.10 -6.91 -12.81
CA ARG A 228 -9.16 -6.35 -11.83
C ARG A 228 -7.93 -5.73 -12.49
N ALA A 229 -7.40 -6.37 -13.54
CA ALA A 229 -6.27 -5.82 -14.31
C ALA A 229 -6.68 -4.53 -15.04
N LEU A 230 -7.89 -4.48 -15.61
CA LEU A 230 -8.42 -3.27 -16.24
C LEU A 230 -8.64 -2.14 -15.23
N ALA A 231 -9.11 -2.46 -14.03
CA ALA A 231 -9.28 -1.49 -12.94
C ALA A 231 -7.93 -0.91 -12.48
N ASP A 232 -6.91 -1.75 -12.29
CA ASP A 232 -5.53 -1.34 -11.95
C ASP A 232 -4.94 -0.44 -13.04
N TYR A 233 -5.06 -0.83 -14.31
CA TYR A 233 -4.60 -0.02 -15.44
C TYR A 233 -5.25 1.38 -15.44
N ARG A 234 -6.58 1.44 -15.29
CA ARG A 234 -7.31 2.73 -15.23
C ARG A 234 -6.88 3.60 -14.04
N ALA A 235 -6.59 2.98 -12.89
CA ALA A 235 -6.11 3.70 -11.72
C ALA A 235 -4.72 4.31 -11.96
N ARG A 236 -3.80 3.55 -12.57
CA ARG A 236 -2.46 4.01 -12.93
C ARG A 236 -2.48 5.12 -13.98
N CYS A 237 -3.32 4.98 -15.01
CA CYS A 237 -3.51 6.03 -16.03
C CYS A 237 -4.00 7.34 -15.39
N ARG A 238 -4.99 7.27 -14.49
CA ARG A 238 -5.49 8.46 -13.78
C ARG A 238 -4.43 9.10 -12.88
N ALA A 239 -3.63 8.30 -12.18
CA ALA A 239 -2.52 8.79 -11.37
C ALA A 239 -1.47 9.50 -12.25
N ALA A 240 -1.06 8.87 -13.36
CA ALA A 240 -0.13 9.46 -14.31
C ALA A 240 -0.66 10.78 -14.91
N GLU A 241 -1.94 10.81 -15.31
CA GLU A 241 -2.59 12.02 -15.80
C GLU A 241 -2.59 13.15 -14.76
N SER A 242 -2.87 12.83 -13.50
CA SER A 242 -2.85 13.81 -12.41
C SER A 242 -1.46 14.41 -12.20
N VAL A 243 -0.43 13.57 -12.17
CA VAL A 243 0.97 14.03 -12.03
C VAL A 243 1.41 14.86 -13.25
N SER A 244 1.06 14.43 -14.47
CA SER A 244 1.29 15.14 -15.72
C SER A 244 0.70 16.58 -15.66
N LYS A 245 -0.54 16.72 -15.18
CA LYS A 245 -1.19 18.03 -15.00
C LYS A 245 -0.48 18.90 -13.96
N LEU A 246 -0.10 18.33 -12.80
CA LEU A 246 0.60 19.06 -11.75
C LEU A 246 1.95 19.59 -12.21
N LEU A 247 2.68 18.79 -12.99
CA LEU A 247 3.99 19.16 -13.52
C LEU A 247 3.93 19.96 -14.84
N SER A 248 2.76 20.06 -15.46
CA SER A 248 2.55 20.68 -16.79
C SER A 248 3.46 20.07 -17.87
N VAL A 249 3.60 18.74 -17.89
CA VAL A 249 4.38 17.97 -18.87
C VAL A 249 3.54 16.84 -19.47
N PRO A 250 3.84 16.36 -20.69
CA PRO A 250 3.23 15.14 -21.23
C PRO A 250 3.48 13.91 -20.32
N GLN A 251 2.59 12.91 -20.36
CA GLN A 251 2.70 11.74 -19.49
C GLN A 251 4.02 10.97 -19.67
N GLU A 252 4.51 10.90 -20.90
CA GLU A 252 5.78 10.24 -21.26
C GLU A 252 7.02 10.94 -20.68
N ARG A 253 6.84 12.19 -20.20
CA ARG A 253 7.89 13.02 -19.62
C ARG A 253 7.69 13.34 -18.15
N ILE A 254 6.89 12.57 -17.45
CA ILE A 254 6.64 12.74 -16.01
C ILE A 254 7.96 12.66 -15.21
N ALA A 255 8.82 11.69 -15.53
CA ALA A 255 10.09 11.51 -14.85
C ALA A 255 10.97 12.76 -14.97
N ASP A 256 11.14 13.28 -16.20
CA ASP A 256 11.89 14.53 -16.44
C ASP A 256 11.29 15.72 -15.67
N GLY A 257 9.95 15.77 -15.59
CA GLY A 257 9.23 16.82 -14.86
C GLY A 257 9.50 16.77 -13.35
N VAL A 258 9.54 15.57 -12.78
CA VAL A 258 9.87 15.34 -11.35
C VAL A 258 11.33 15.72 -11.09
N GLU A 259 12.28 15.26 -11.90
CA GLU A 259 13.70 15.61 -11.76
C GLU A 259 13.91 17.13 -11.82
N LYS A 260 13.27 17.82 -12.76
CA LYS A 260 13.33 19.28 -12.88
C LYS A 260 12.75 19.98 -11.64
N ALA A 261 11.63 19.50 -11.11
CA ALA A 261 11.02 20.06 -9.90
C ALA A 261 11.90 19.86 -8.67
N LEU A 262 12.52 18.70 -8.50
CA LEU A 262 13.47 18.43 -7.43
C LEU A 262 14.71 19.34 -7.54
N ALA A 263 15.32 19.43 -8.72
CA ALA A 263 16.47 20.31 -8.95
C ALA A 263 16.14 21.80 -8.67
N ALA A 264 14.95 22.25 -9.07
CA ALA A 264 14.49 23.61 -8.75
C ALA A 264 14.30 23.83 -7.24
N SER A 265 13.76 22.84 -6.54
CA SER A 265 13.61 22.87 -5.08
C SER A 265 14.97 22.97 -4.36
N ASP A 266 15.95 22.17 -4.78
CA ASP A 266 17.31 22.19 -4.23
C ASP A 266 18.00 23.55 -4.49
N ALA A 267 17.86 24.09 -5.69
CA ALA A 267 18.39 25.40 -6.04
C ALA A 267 17.77 26.53 -5.19
N LEU A 268 16.44 26.49 -4.97
CA LEU A 268 15.73 27.42 -4.11
C LEU A 268 16.18 27.30 -2.64
N ALA A 269 16.37 26.09 -2.15
CA ALA A 269 16.87 25.83 -0.79
C ALA A 269 18.29 26.40 -0.61
N ALA A 270 19.18 26.19 -1.58
CA ALA A 270 20.55 26.74 -1.57
C ALA A 270 20.53 28.28 -1.63
N SER A 271 19.70 28.85 -2.51
CA SER A 271 19.54 30.32 -2.61
C SER A 271 19.01 30.92 -1.31
N ASN A 272 17.99 30.29 -0.71
CA ASN A 272 17.42 30.72 0.57
C ASN A 272 18.48 30.70 1.68
N ALA A 273 19.28 29.61 1.76
CA ALA A 273 20.36 29.50 2.73
C ALA A 273 21.43 30.60 2.53
N ALA A 274 21.77 30.93 1.28
CA ALA A 274 22.70 32.01 0.96
C ALA A 274 22.15 33.39 1.35
N LEU A 275 20.86 33.64 1.05
CA LEU A 275 20.19 34.88 1.44
C LEU A 275 20.09 35.04 2.96
N ARG A 276 19.74 33.98 3.69
CA ARG A 276 19.73 33.99 5.16
C ARG A 276 21.11 34.28 5.75
N ARG A 277 22.18 33.71 5.17
CA ARG A 277 23.56 34.00 5.57
C ARG A 277 23.89 35.47 5.34
N ARG A 278 23.58 35.98 4.16
CA ARG A 278 23.86 37.40 3.84
C ARG A 278 23.08 38.37 4.72
N LEU A 279 21.82 38.03 5.03
CA LEU A 279 20.99 38.83 5.94
C LEU A 279 21.57 38.83 7.36
N ALA A 280 22.02 37.68 7.85
CA ALA A 280 22.67 37.58 9.15
C ALA A 280 23.97 38.38 9.21
N GLU A 281 24.79 38.42 8.15
CA GLU A 281 25.98 39.23 8.05
C GLU A 281 25.64 40.74 8.10
N LEU A 282 24.61 41.19 7.38
CA LEU A 282 24.16 42.58 7.39
C LEU A 282 23.64 43.00 8.78
N VAL A 283 22.87 42.16 9.44
CA VAL A 283 22.34 42.40 10.79
C VAL A 283 23.45 42.42 11.84
N ALA A 284 24.39 41.47 11.78
CA ALA A 284 25.52 41.44 12.71
C ALA A 284 26.40 42.70 12.61
N GLY A 285 26.44 43.33 11.40
CA GLY A 285 27.13 44.60 11.14
C GLY A 285 28.66 44.50 11.20
N ASP A 286 29.30 45.62 11.58
CA ASP A 286 30.75 45.72 11.68
C ASP A 286 31.34 44.77 12.70
N PRO A 287 32.37 43.97 12.36
CA PRO A 287 33.05 43.05 13.27
C PRO A 287 34.00 43.75 14.26
N THR A 288 33.96 45.08 14.38
CA THR A 288 34.80 45.81 15.34
C THR A 288 34.59 45.28 16.78
N PRO A 289 35.67 44.93 17.51
CA PRO A 289 35.57 44.46 18.89
C PRO A 289 34.90 45.46 19.83
N THR A 290 33.99 44.97 20.67
CA THR A 290 33.31 45.74 21.72
C THR A 290 33.63 45.16 23.07
N GLU A 291 33.91 45.99 24.10
CA GLU A 291 34.18 45.49 25.46
C GLU A 291 32.93 45.08 26.20
N GLY A 292 31.75 45.59 25.83
CA GLY A 292 30.46 45.33 26.48
C GLY A 292 29.61 44.28 25.79
N ASN A 293 28.30 44.24 26.19
CA ASN A 293 27.26 43.41 25.54
C ASN A 293 26.80 44.02 24.20
N ARG A 294 26.27 43.15 23.33
CA ARG A 294 25.56 43.57 22.10
C ARG A 294 24.14 43.02 22.09
N VAL A 295 23.19 43.83 21.62
CA VAL A 295 21.79 43.44 21.55
C VAL A 295 21.31 43.65 20.12
N PHE A 296 20.64 42.62 19.58
CA PHE A 296 20.02 42.66 18.26
C PHE A 296 18.53 42.34 18.39
N PHE A 297 17.70 43.10 17.68
CA PHE A 297 16.26 42.81 17.57
C PHE A 297 15.94 42.51 16.13
N LEU A 298 15.53 41.28 15.86
CA LEU A 298 15.16 40.82 14.52
C LEU A 298 13.66 40.97 14.33
N SER A 299 13.25 41.57 13.23
CA SER A 299 11.84 41.82 12.88
C SER A 299 11.55 41.38 11.46
N GLY A 300 10.27 41.17 11.13
CA GLY A 300 9.85 40.80 9.78
C GLY A 300 10.58 39.56 9.26
N ALA A 301 11.20 39.65 8.09
CA ALA A 301 11.91 38.53 7.45
C ALA A 301 13.19 38.11 8.18
N GLU A 302 13.73 38.93 9.06
CA GLU A 302 14.92 38.65 9.87
C GLU A 302 14.56 37.79 11.10
N SER A 303 13.29 37.80 11.52
CA SER A 303 12.79 37.14 12.73
C SER A 303 12.68 35.65 12.56
N ASP A 304 13.79 34.98 12.29
CA ASP A 304 13.95 33.56 12.04
C ASP A 304 15.01 32.98 13.00
N PRO A 305 14.77 31.81 13.62
CA PRO A 305 15.71 31.20 14.57
C PRO A 305 17.09 30.92 13.96
N ASP A 306 17.18 30.52 12.68
CA ASP A 306 18.46 30.26 12.01
C ASP A 306 19.23 31.55 11.78
N ILE A 307 18.53 32.64 11.42
CA ILE A 307 19.15 33.96 11.29
C ILE A 307 19.62 34.44 12.66
N ALA A 308 18.82 34.32 13.71
CA ALA A 308 19.19 34.68 15.07
C ALA A 308 20.46 33.96 15.51
N ARG A 309 20.54 32.65 15.27
CA ARG A 309 21.72 31.82 15.60
C ARG A 309 22.97 32.25 14.81
N ARG A 310 22.82 32.57 13.53
CA ARG A 310 23.92 33.07 12.69
C ARG A 310 24.41 34.44 13.15
N VAL A 311 23.49 35.36 13.46
CA VAL A 311 23.85 36.69 14.02
C VAL A 311 24.62 36.53 15.31
N ALA A 312 24.13 35.68 16.24
CA ALA A 312 24.83 35.42 17.48
C ALA A 312 26.23 34.85 17.25
N ASN A 313 26.38 33.85 16.37
CA ASN A 313 27.68 33.22 16.07
C ASN A 313 28.67 34.24 15.41
N LEU A 314 28.17 35.11 14.55
CA LEU A 314 29.00 36.15 13.91
C LEU A 314 29.44 37.26 14.90
N ALA A 315 28.56 37.64 15.83
CA ALA A 315 28.81 38.72 16.75
C ALA A 315 29.64 38.31 18.00
N THR A 316 29.52 37.05 18.43
CA THR A 316 30.13 36.53 19.68
C THR A 316 31.67 36.70 19.71
N PRO A 317 32.44 36.34 18.65
CA PRO A 317 33.91 36.45 18.69
C PRO A 317 34.42 37.86 18.88
N THR A 318 33.64 38.90 18.50
CA THR A 318 34.00 40.29 18.61
C THR A 318 33.34 41.03 19.78
N THR A 319 32.60 40.28 20.64
CA THR A 319 31.87 40.84 21.78
C THR A 319 32.54 40.50 23.10
N GLY A 320 32.88 41.51 23.88
CA GLY A 320 33.51 41.35 25.20
C GLY A 320 32.60 40.81 26.31
N GLY A 321 31.28 40.86 26.07
CA GLY A 321 30.24 40.40 27.00
C GLY A 321 29.30 39.38 26.40
N ILE A 322 28.01 39.61 26.56
CA ILE A 322 26.90 38.74 26.08
C ILE A 322 26.36 39.32 24.76
N VAL A 323 26.20 38.52 23.75
CA VAL A 323 25.39 38.78 22.58
C VAL A 323 23.96 38.32 22.88
N ALA A 324 23.00 39.24 22.86
CA ALA A 324 21.56 38.96 22.99
C ALA A 324 20.87 39.20 21.65
N VAL A 325 20.30 38.16 21.06
CA VAL A 325 19.51 38.25 19.84
C VAL A 325 18.06 37.99 20.20
N CYS A 326 17.20 38.99 20.06
CA CYS A 326 15.77 38.92 20.33
C CYS A 326 15.00 38.85 19.02
N TYR A 327 14.06 37.93 18.87
CA TYR A 327 13.29 37.69 17.68
C TYR A 327 11.89 37.18 18.01
N GLY A 328 10.98 37.06 17.00
CA GLY A 328 9.64 36.55 17.22
C GLY A 328 8.82 37.42 18.17
N GLU A 329 8.83 38.75 17.95
CA GLU A 329 8.07 39.71 18.72
C GLU A 329 6.57 39.38 18.72
N SER A 330 6.00 39.34 19.92
CA SER A 330 4.58 39.07 20.15
C SER A 330 4.06 39.93 21.30
N GLU A 331 2.75 39.94 21.53
CA GLU A 331 2.16 40.61 22.72
C GLU A 331 2.75 40.12 24.06
N ASN A 332 3.36 38.94 24.06
CA ASN A 332 3.98 38.30 25.23
C ASN A 332 5.50 38.50 25.32
N GLY A 333 6.10 39.31 24.44
CA GLY A 333 7.53 39.63 24.44
C GLY A 333 8.32 38.99 23.26
N PHE A 334 9.55 38.60 23.51
CA PHE A 334 10.52 38.13 22.50
C PHE A 334 10.99 36.70 22.80
N ARG A 335 11.27 35.93 21.77
CA ARG A 335 12.20 34.80 21.88
C ARG A 335 13.61 35.35 21.94
N TYR A 336 14.49 34.73 22.71
CA TYR A 336 15.88 35.14 22.76
C TYR A 336 16.85 33.99 22.46
N LEU A 337 18.00 34.37 21.92
CA LEU A 337 19.20 33.57 21.88
C LEU A 337 20.33 34.41 22.46
N LEU A 338 20.94 33.90 23.56
CA LEU A 338 22.11 34.50 24.16
C LEU A 338 23.33 33.68 23.80
N ALA A 339 24.47 34.35 23.52
CA ALA A 339 25.74 33.71 23.24
C ALA A 339 26.88 34.52 23.91
N SER A 340 27.91 33.84 24.44
CA SER A 340 29.10 34.45 24.99
C SER A 340 30.26 33.46 25.04
N GLU A 341 31.48 33.91 24.76
CA GLU A 341 32.71 33.17 25.01
C GLU A 341 33.33 33.52 26.36
N LYS A 342 32.99 34.63 26.98
CA LYS A 342 33.61 35.14 28.20
C LYS A 342 32.75 35.00 29.45
N THR A 343 31.44 34.94 29.29
CA THR A 343 30.47 34.83 30.40
C THR A 343 29.87 33.44 30.43
N ASP A 344 29.89 32.77 31.57
CA ASP A 344 29.15 31.51 31.77
C ASP A 344 27.65 31.82 31.83
N LEU A 345 26.96 31.57 30.71
CA LEU A 345 25.52 31.83 30.59
C LEU A 345 24.69 30.93 31.50
N ARG A 346 25.15 29.74 31.84
CA ARG A 346 24.44 28.88 32.81
C ARG A 346 24.33 29.52 34.18
N ALA A 347 25.39 30.18 34.62
CA ALA A 347 25.44 30.90 35.88
C ALA A 347 24.69 32.24 35.85
N ALA A 348 24.77 32.98 34.71
CA ALA A 348 24.13 34.28 34.54
C ALA A 348 22.63 34.21 34.26
N LEU A 349 22.15 33.12 33.65
CA LEU A 349 20.78 33.01 33.15
C LEU A 349 19.67 33.16 34.24
N PRO A 350 19.83 32.68 35.48
CA PRO A 350 18.81 32.89 36.52
C PRO A 350 18.56 34.37 36.83
N GLU A 351 19.61 35.17 36.84
CA GLU A 351 19.54 36.62 37.08
C GLU A 351 18.90 37.34 35.86
N ILE A 352 19.35 37.02 34.64
CA ILE A 352 18.81 37.56 33.37
C ILE A 352 17.30 37.26 33.28
N ASN A 353 16.90 36.00 33.50
CA ASN A 353 15.49 35.62 33.44
C ASN A 353 14.65 36.33 34.52
N ARG A 354 15.20 36.55 35.73
CA ARG A 354 14.50 37.29 36.79
C ARG A 354 14.30 38.75 36.40
N ALA A 355 15.34 39.41 35.87
CA ALA A 355 15.32 40.82 35.51
C ALA A 355 14.41 41.12 34.31
N LEU A 356 14.35 40.20 33.34
CA LEU A 356 13.61 40.39 32.09
C LEU A 356 12.30 39.58 32.02
N SER A 357 11.81 39.05 33.15
CA SER A 357 10.62 38.21 33.24
C SER A 357 10.70 37.04 32.25
N GLY A 358 11.87 36.44 32.11
CA GLY A 358 12.19 35.43 31.12
C GLY A 358 12.07 34.00 31.60
N ARG A 359 12.01 33.10 30.64
CA ARG A 359 12.09 31.63 30.83
C ARG A 359 13.01 31.04 29.77
N GLY A 360 13.94 30.22 30.16
CA GLY A 360 14.83 29.58 29.21
C GLY A 360 15.94 28.79 29.93
N GLY A 361 16.78 28.16 29.11
CA GLY A 361 17.87 27.33 29.54
C GLY A 361 18.98 27.26 28.50
N GLY A 362 20.11 26.67 28.88
CA GLY A 362 21.22 26.52 27.94
C GLY A 362 22.47 25.92 28.56
N LYS A 363 23.58 26.05 27.82
CA LYS A 363 24.93 25.69 28.21
C LYS A 363 25.72 26.93 28.56
N SER A 364 26.98 26.79 28.99
CA SER A 364 27.87 27.92 29.34
C SER A 364 28.01 28.94 28.20
N GLY A 365 28.12 28.52 26.95
CA GLY A 365 28.36 29.42 25.80
C GLY A 365 27.10 29.88 25.06
N MET A 366 25.92 29.26 25.29
CA MET A 366 24.67 29.60 24.55
C MET A 366 23.43 29.21 25.37
N ALA A 367 22.45 30.08 25.36
CA ALA A 367 21.15 29.86 26.01
C ALA A 367 19.99 30.40 25.14
N GLU A 368 18.84 29.74 25.20
CA GLU A 368 17.64 30.10 24.46
C GLU A 368 16.42 30.19 25.38
N GLY A 369 15.47 31.03 25.04
CA GLY A 369 14.25 31.17 25.84
C GLY A 369 13.33 32.27 25.34
N THR A 370 12.55 32.84 26.28
CA THR A 370 11.62 33.96 26.01
C THR A 370 11.80 35.02 27.07
N PHE A 371 11.69 36.29 26.68
CA PHE A 371 11.58 37.44 27.57
C PHE A 371 10.18 38.04 27.44
N SER A 372 9.51 38.33 28.57
CA SER A 372 8.26 39.10 28.58
C SER A 372 8.49 40.60 28.78
N ALA A 373 9.74 41.05 28.88
CA ALA A 373 10.11 42.44 29.01
C ALA A 373 9.99 43.17 27.67
N SER A 374 9.76 44.51 27.74
CA SER A 374 9.79 45.39 26.56
C SER A 374 11.19 45.49 25.97
N ARG A 375 11.27 45.91 24.69
CA ARG A 375 12.52 46.16 24.01
C ARG A 375 13.42 47.13 24.80
N GLU A 376 12.86 48.23 25.27
CA GLU A 376 13.59 49.25 26.06
C GLU A 376 14.16 48.66 27.36
N THR A 377 13.41 47.79 28.04
CA THR A 377 13.88 47.11 29.27
C THR A 377 15.02 46.16 28.99
N ILE A 378 14.97 45.43 27.87
CA ILE A 378 16.05 44.52 27.45
C ILE A 378 17.31 45.32 27.07
N GLU A 379 17.16 46.39 26.29
CA GLU A 379 18.29 47.28 25.93
C GLU A 379 18.93 47.89 27.18
N ARG A 380 18.13 48.40 28.12
CA ARG A 380 18.62 48.96 29.38
C ARG A 380 19.39 47.92 30.21
N PHE A 381 18.88 46.73 30.29
CA PHE A 381 19.54 45.63 31.06
C PHE A 381 20.91 45.27 30.51
N PHE A 382 21.01 45.08 29.18
CA PHE A 382 22.27 44.64 28.57
C PHE A 382 23.25 45.78 28.27
N LEU A 383 22.77 46.96 27.94
CA LEU A 383 23.62 48.08 27.49
C LEU A 383 23.82 49.15 28.54
N GLY A 384 23.12 49.11 29.68
CA GLY A 384 23.27 50.07 30.77
C GLY A 384 22.79 51.49 30.41
N LYS A 385 21.89 51.64 29.45
CA LYS A 385 21.41 52.93 28.94
C LYS A 385 19.99 53.20 29.36
#